data_c2b34ff4f800625dc59ab8084510f5b2
#
_entry.id   c2b34ff4f800625dc59ab8084510f5b2
#
_cell.length_a   1.000
_cell.length_b   1.000
_cell.length_c   1.000
_cell.angle_alpha   90.00
_cell.angle_beta   90.00
_cell.angle_gamma   90.00
#
_symmetry.space_group_name_H-M   'P 1'
#
loop_
_entity.id
_entity.type
_entity.pdbx_description
1 polymer ?
#
loop_
_entity_poly.entity_id
_entity_poly.type
_entity_poly.pdbx_seq_one_letter_code
_entity_poly.pdbx_strand_id
1 'polypeptide(L)'
;MPTAIAVTGADLALPPQDERTVPAAVLDGLDRRPLDQAVADVQTLLDQHGHLVVLYSRAVPAAVEQRLHTVRSLLESDRIALFRPELPPLGLAVLARQLRQLASCDLSPGVLASAGRLLTHYIHAGALLASVARLDRVPVGLTSHARSWMPGSQFAVLAHPQPQLVKIGPDTLLDGPEFGTWMLVGRGRLQSDWVTGTLAPAWRTQGLRETEAPAESAAWWGTDKLIEFCAYLPDLSVLYQLVTSVRQTVCHWCGIDVIGDLCVFCSATPPPAHEPRPTRALTAGGPRTHRALTTGG
;
A
#
# COMPACT_ATOMS: atom_id res chain seq x y z
N MET A 1 -6.14 -9.73 20.65
CA MET A 1 -6.84 -8.44 20.36
C MET A 1 -6.58 -8.09 18.91
N PRO A 2 -7.57 -7.66 18.13
CA PRO A 2 -7.36 -7.29 16.74
C PRO A 2 -6.50 -6.02 16.65
N THR A 3 -5.54 -5.99 15.71
CA THR A 3 -4.72 -4.82 15.42
C THR A 3 -5.59 -3.68 14.88
N ALA A 4 -5.44 -2.47 15.42
CA ALA A 4 -6.17 -1.31 14.90
C ALA A 4 -5.61 -0.85 13.55
N ILE A 5 -6.50 -0.53 12.63
CA ILE A 5 -6.18 0.13 11.37
C ILE A 5 -6.66 1.58 11.47
N ALA A 6 -5.74 2.52 11.32
CA ALA A 6 -6.03 3.95 11.38
C ALA A 6 -5.74 4.64 10.04
N VAL A 7 -6.48 5.71 9.78
CA VAL A 7 -6.30 6.60 8.62
C VAL A 7 -6.24 8.06 9.07
N THR A 8 -5.62 8.91 8.28
CA THR A 8 -5.41 10.35 8.60
C THR A 8 -6.55 11.26 8.21
N GLY A 9 -7.58 10.76 7.54
CA GLY A 9 -8.79 11.50 7.18
C GLY A 9 -10.03 10.62 7.27
N ALA A 10 -11.16 11.19 7.69
CA ALA A 10 -12.42 10.47 7.82
C ALA A 10 -12.94 9.91 6.50
N ASP A 11 -12.66 10.59 5.39
CA ASP A 11 -12.99 10.23 4.02
C ASP A 11 -12.19 9.03 3.48
N LEU A 12 -11.05 8.70 4.10
CA LEU A 12 -10.30 7.47 3.84
C LEU A 12 -10.87 6.25 4.58
N ALA A 13 -11.75 6.47 5.55
CA ALA A 13 -12.41 5.42 6.33
C ALA A 13 -13.69 4.93 5.62
N LEU A 14 -13.55 4.29 4.45
CA LEU A 14 -14.69 3.77 3.70
C LEU A 14 -15.62 2.93 4.58
N PRO A 15 -16.94 2.93 4.30
CA PRO A 15 -17.89 2.06 4.99
C PRO A 15 -17.45 0.59 4.97
N PRO A 16 -17.76 -0.18 6.01
CA PRO A 16 -17.48 -1.62 6.02
C PRO A 16 -18.27 -2.31 4.90
N GLN A 17 -17.72 -3.40 4.38
CA GLN A 17 -18.41 -4.22 3.37
C GLN A 17 -19.35 -5.24 4.02
N ASP A 18 -19.08 -5.60 5.26
CA ASP A 18 -19.81 -6.57 6.07
C ASP A 18 -19.79 -6.17 7.55
N GLU A 19 -20.62 -6.83 8.36
CA GLU A 19 -20.76 -6.58 9.80
C GLU A 19 -19.51 -6.96 10.62
N ARG A 20 -18.59 -7.76 10.05
CA ARG A 20 -17.36 -8.22 10.73
C ARG A 20 -16.20 -7.26 10.54
N THR A 21 -16.27 -6.40 9.54
CA THR A 21 -15.21 -5.42 9.25
C THR A 21 -15.12 -4.38 10.37
N VAL A 22 -14.02 -4.38 11.11
CA VAL A 22 -13.78 -3.44 12.22
C VAL A 22 -13.75 -1.99 11.70
N PRO A 23 -14.34 -1.01 12.41
CA PRO A 23 -14.21 0.40 12.03
C PRO A 23 -12.75 0.85 11.97
N ALA A 24 -12.42 1.78 11.05
CA ALA A 24 -11.12 2.42 11.07
C ALA A 24 -11.05 3.42 12.23
N ALA A 25 -9.91 3.50 12.90
CA ALA A 25 -9.62 4.66 13.73
C ALA A 25 -9.29 5.85 12.80
N VAL A 26 -9.76 7.04 13.16
CA VAL A 26 -9.53 8.26 12.37
C VAL A 26 -8.65 9.21 13.17
N LEU A 27 -7.44 9.45 12.68
CA LEU A 27 -6.46 10.37 13.25
C LEU A 27 -6.50 11.70 12.49
N ASP A 28 -7.65 12.34 12.45
CA ASP A 28 -7.85 13.60 11.71
C ASP A 28 -7.33 14.81 12.49
N GLY A 29 -6.85 15.83 11.76
CA GLY A 29 -6.41 17.11 12.32
C GLY A 29 -5.19 17.01 13.25
N LEU A 30 -4.34 16.01 13.08
CA LEU A 30 -3.15 15.79 13.94
C LEU A 30 -2.22 17.01 14.00
N ASP A 31 -2.11 17.78 12.93
CA ASP A 31 -1.29 18.99 12.84
C ASP A 31 -1.88 20.18 13.63
N ARG A 32 -3.19 20.16 13.86
CA ARG A 32 -3.95 21.23 14.54
C ARG A 32 -4.21 20.96 16.01
N ARG A 33 -4.15 19.69 16.42
CA ARG A 33 -4.38 19.29 17.83
C ARG A 33 -3.13 19.52 18.68
N PRO A 34 -3.27 19.80 19.99
CA PRO A 34 -2.16 19.76 20.94
C PRO A 34 -1.44 18.41 20.89
N LEU A 35 -0.12 18.42 21.06
CA LEU A 35 0.70 17.20 20.92
C LEU A 35 0.36 16.16 21.99
N ASP A 36 0.15 16.60 23.23
CA ASP A 36 -0.24 15.76 24.35
C ASP A 36 -1.57 15.02 24.10
N GLN A 37 -2.54 15.70 23.50
CA GLN A 37 -3.79 15.06 23.09
C GLN A 37 -3.57 14.03 21.98
N ALA A 38 -2.78 14.34 20.96
CA ALA A 38 -2.47 13.40 19.89
C ALA A 38 -1.74 12.14 20.43
N VAL A 39 -0.84 12.31 21.39
CA VAL A 39 -0.16 11.20 22.10
C VAL A 39 -1.16 10.37 22.89
N ALA A 40 -2.07 11.01 23.67
CA ALA A 40 -3.08 10.31 24.46
C ALA A 40 -4.07 9.52 23.60
N ASP A 41 -4.50 10.08 22.46
CA ASP A 41 -5.40 9.40 21.51
C ASP A 41 -4.75 8.13 20.94
N VAL A 42 -3.48 8.20 20.52
CA VAL A 42 -2.74 7.05 19.99
C VAL A 42 -2.44 6.03 21.10
N GLN A 43 -2.09 6.48 22.32
CA GLN A 43 -1.89 5.60 23.46
C GLN A 43 -3.17 4.81 23.77
N THR A 44 -4.34 5.47 23.76
CA THR A 44 -5.62 4.81 23.97
C THR A 44 -5.88 3.71 22.95
N LEU A 45 -5.57 3.94 21.67
CA LEU A 45 -5.68 2.91 20.62
C LEU A 45 -4.73 1.73 20.88
N LEU A 46 -3.50 2.00 21.33
CA LEU A 46 -2.54 0.94 21.67
C LEU A 46 -3.00 0.12 22.89
N ASP A 47 -3.57 0.75 23.89
CA ASP A 47 -4.07 0.07 25.09
C ASP A 47 -5.28 -0.83 24.77
N GLN A 48 -6.12 -0.40 23.83
CA GLN A 48 -7.30 -1.16 23.40
C GLN A 48 -6.98 -2.30 22.43
N HIS A 49 -6.00 -2.11 21.54
CA HIS A 49 -5.75 -3.00 20.41
C HIS A 49 -4.37 -3.68 20.42
N GLY A 50 -3.47 -3.26 21.28
CA GLY A 50 -2.11 -3.76 21.37
C GLY A 50 -1.18 -3.26 20.26
N HIS A 51 -1.64 -3.22 19.01
CA HIS A 51 -0.89 -2.75 17.83
C HIS A 51 -1.73 -1.83 16.97
N LEU A 52 -1.05 -0.88 16.30
CA LEU A 52 -1.66 0.13 15.44
C LEU A 52 -0.94 0.20 14.10
N VAL A 53 -1.71 0.14 13.00
CA VAL A 53 -1.22 0.40 11.65
C VAL A 53 -1.88 1.68 11.14
N VAL A 54 -1.09 2.71 10.93
CA VAL A 54 -1.56 4.02 10.42
C VAL A 54 -1.25 4.10 8.93
N LEU A 55 -2.30 4.21 8.12
CA LEU A 55 -2.19 4.47 6.69
C LEU A 55 -2.37 5.97 6.43
N TYR A 56 -1.47 6.53 5.64
CA TYR A 56 -1.56 7.94 5.24
C TYR A 56 -1.08 8.16 3.81
N SER A 57 -1.71 9.13 3.15
CA SER A 57 -1.43 9.48 1.76
C SER A 57 -0.13 10.28 1.63
N ARG A 58 0.53 10.19 0.48
CA ARG A 58 1.61 11.13 0.11
C ARG A 58 1.12 12.57 -0.09
N ALA A 59 -0.18 12.79 -0.15
CA ALA A 59 -0.76 14.13 -0.27
C ALA A 59 -0.99 14.82 1.07
N VAL A 60 -0.84 14.12 2.20
CA VAL A 60 -0.96 14.76 3.51
C VAL A 60 0.05 15.90 3.68
N PRO A 61 -0.30 16.98 4.37
CA PRO A 61 0.66 18.02 4.71
C PRO A 61 1.85 17.45 5.47
N ALA A 62 3.05 17.98 5.20
CA ALA A 62 4.29 17.53 5.87
C ALA A 62 4.18 17.63 7.40
N ALA A 63 3.40 18.58 7.93
CA ALA A 63 3.14 18.73 9.35
C ALA A 63 2.40 17.53 9.96
N VAL A 64 1.46 16.91 9.22
CA VAL A 64 0.75 15.69 9.64
C VAL A 64 1.71 14.51 9.71
N GLU A 65 2.51 14.29 8.66
CA GLU A 65 3.51 13.23 8.63
C GLU A 65 4.54 13.39 9.77
N GLN A 66 5.05 14.61 9.94
CA GLN A 66 5.98 14.91 11.03
C GLN A 66 5.36 14.66 12.41
N ARG A 67 4.08 15.00 12.58
CA ARG A 67 3.34 14.76 13.83
C ARG A 67 3.19 13.26 14.11
N LEU A 68 2.89 12.43 13.11
CA LEU A 68 2.83 10.97 13.25
C LEU A 68 4.17 10.39 13.74
N HIS A 69 5.27 10.82 13.15
CA HIS A 69 6.60 10.39 13.57
C HIS A 69 6.94 10.88 14.99
N THR A 70 6.55 12.11 15.34
CA THR A 70 6.76 12.67 16.69
C THR A 70 5.99 11.88 17.75
N VAL A 71 4.70 11.59 17.50
CA VAL A 71 3.86 10.80 18.42
C VAL A 71 4.46 9.41 18.63
N ARG A 72 4.85 8.72 17.53
CA ARG A 72 5.49 7.41 17.63
C ARG A 72 6.78 7.46 18.46
N SER A 73 7.61 8.50 18.27
CA SER A 73 8.87 8.66 18.99
C SER A 73 8.66 8.94 20.48
N LEU A 74 7.66 9.76 20.83
CA LEU A 74 7.33 10.07 22.23
C LEU A 74 6.77 8.86 22.99
N LEU A 75 6.03 8.01 22.29
CA LEU A 75 5.52 6.76 22.87
C LEU A 75 6.58 5.67 22.94
N GLU A 76 7.75 5.87 22.32
CA GLU A 76 8.85 4.88 22.25
C GLU A 76 8.35 3.47 21.91
N SER A 77 7.32 3.40 21.07
CA SER A 77 6.58 2.16 20.82
C SER A 77 6.97 1.51 19.49
N ASP A 78 7.35 0.25 19.56
CA ASP A 78 7.54 -0.64 18.42
C ASP A 78 6.23 -1.25 17.89
N ARG A 79 5.09 -0.91 18.54
CA ARG A 79 3.74 -1.42 18.18
C ARG A 79 2.97 -0.49 17.24
N ILE A 80 3.60 0.58 16.73
CA ILE A 80 3.02 1.51 15.76
C ILE A 80 3.71 1.36 14.42
N ALA A 81 2.99 0.89 13.41
CA ALA A 81 3.43 0.88 12.02
C ALA A 81 2.91 2.13 11.30
N LEU A 82 3.81 2.90 10.68
CA LEU A 82 3.45 4.02 9.82
C LEU A 82 3.64 3.57 8.37
N PHE A 83 2.55 3.49 7.62
CA PHE A 83 2.56 2.96 6.26
C PHE A 83 2.03 3.99 5.25
N ARG A 84 2.91 4.40 4.33
CA ARG A 84 2.64 5.36 3.26
C ARG A 84 2.83 4.70 1.89
N PRO A 85 1.82 4.00 1.37
CA PRO A 85 1.91 3.37 0.05
C PRO A 85 1.91 4.40 -1.08
N GLU A 86 2.41 3.98 -2.25
CA GLU A 86 2.40 4.76 -3.49
C GLU A 86 1.02 4.74 -4.17
N LEU A 87 -0.04 4.81 -3.40
CA LEU A 87 -1.42 4.77 -3.89
C LEU A 87 -2.04 6.18 -3.88
N PRO A 88 -2.87 6.51 -4.87
CA PRO A 88 -3.73 7.68 -4.78
C PRO A 88 -4.77 7.51 -3.66
N PRO A 89 -5.40 8.60 -3.19
CA PRO A 89 -6.25 8.59 -1.99
C PRO A 89 -7.37 7.54 -2.00
N LEU A 90 -8.08 7.36 -3.11
CA LEU A 90 -9.12 6.34 -3.22
C LEU A 90 -8.55 4.91 -3.12
N GLY A 91 -7.38 4.67 -3.74
CA GLY A 91 -6.67 3.40 -3.62
C GLY A 91 -6.22 3.12 -2.19
N LEU A 92 -5.75 4.16 -1.48
CA LEU A 92 -5.41 4.07 -0.06
C LEU A 92 -6.62 3.74 0.81
N ALA A 93 -7.77 4.38 0.56
CA ALA A 93 -9.01 4.11 1.27
C ALA A 93 -9.50 2.66 1.07
N VAL A 94 -9.36 2.14 -0.15
CA VAL A 94 -9.64 0.72 -0.47
C VAL A 94 -8.68 -0.21 0.28
N LEU A 95 -7.37 0.07 0.28
CA LEU A 95 -6.39 -0.71 1.01
C LEU A 95 -6.68 -0.72 2.52
N ALA A 96 -7.01 0.43 3.10
CA ALA A 96 -7.40 0.54 4.50
C ALA A 96 -8.60 -0.35 4.82
N ARG A 97 -9.62 -0.38 3.96
CA ARG A 97 -10.78 -1.27 4.11
C ARG A 97 -10.39 -2.75 4.01
N GLN A 98 -9.53 -3.14 3.06
CA GLN A 98 -9.06 -4.53 2.94
C GLN A 98 -8.26 -4.97 4.17
N LEU A 99 -7.40 -4.12 4.73
CA LEU A 99 -6.68 -4.42 5.98
C LEU A 99 -7.62 -4.54 7.17
N ARG A 100 -8.68 -3.73 7.25
CA ARG A 100 -9.72 -3.84 8.28
C ARG A 100 -10.51 -5.15 8.19
N GLN A 101 -10.79 -5.63 6.97
CA GLN A 101 -11.39 -6.94 6.75
C GLN A 101 -10.46 -8.05 7.25
N LEU A 102 -9.18 -7.99 6.89
CA LEU A 102 -8.17 -8.95 7.34
C LEU A 102 -7.91 -8.89 8.86
N ALA A 103 -8.10 -7.74 9.50
CA ALA A 103 -7.96 -7.58 10.94
C ALA A 103 -9.01 -8.39 11.75
N SER A 104 -10.12 -8.81 11.10
CA SER A 104 -11.09 -9.73 11.69
C SER A 104 -10.67 -11.21 11.63
N CYS A 105 -9.59 -11.51 10.90
CA CYS A 105 -9.02 -12.85 10.79
C CYS A 105 -7.91 -13.06 11.83
N ASP A 106 -7.55 -14.33 12.07
CA ASP A 106 -6.46 -14.69 12.97
C ASP A 106 -5.09 -14.52 12.27
N LEU A 107 -4.66 -13.25 12.15
CA LEU A 107 -3.36 -12.86 11.61
C LEU A 107 -2.55 -12.14 12.68
N SER A 108 -1.23 -12.43 12.74
CA SER A 108 -0.34 -11.68 13.63
C SER A 108 -0.26 -10.20 13.18
N PRO A 109 0.01 -9.25 14.09
CA PRO A 109 0.07 -7.82 13.76
C PRO A 109 1.04 -7.50 12.64
N GLY A 110 2.20 -8.16 12.61
CA GLY A 110 3.22 -7.92 11.60
C GLY A 110 2.85 -8.50 10.24
N VAL A 111 2.19 -9.66 10.19
CA VAL A 111 1.64 -10.23 8.95
C VAL A 111 0.56 -9.30 8.40
N LEU A 112 -0.37 -8.83 9.24
CA LEU A 112 -1.42 -7.89 8.83
C LEU A 112 -0.84 -6.58 8.29
N ALA A 113 0.13 -5.97 8.98
CA ALA A 113 0.77 -4.74 8.51
C ALA A 113 1.54 -4.95 7.19
N SER A 114 2.25 -6.07 7.06
CA SER A 114 3.00 -6.42 5.84
C SER A 114 2.07 -6.78 4.67
N ALA A 115 0.86 -7.29 4.95
CA ALA A 115 -0.16 -7.54 3.94
C ALA A 115 -0.53 -6.28 3.16
N GLY A 116 -0.44 -5.09 3.78
CA GLY A 116 -0.64 -3.82 3.10
C GLY A 116 0.26 -3.67 1.87
N ARG A 117 1.53 -4.06 1.96
CA ARG A 117 2.47 -4.00 0.83
C ARG A 117 2.12 -5.02 -0.25
N LEU A 118 1.77 -6.23 0.13
CA LEU A 118 1.35 -7.28 -0.80
C LEU A 118 0.09 -6.86 -1.56
N LEU A 119 -0.92 -6.37 -0.85
CA LEU A 119 -2.22 -6.02 -1.43
C LEU A 119 -2.15 -4.82 -2.37
N THR A 120 -1.17 -3.90 -2.21
CA THR A 120 -0.99 -2.82 -3.20
C THR A 120 -0.82 -3.36 -4.61
N HIS A 121 -0.17 -4.49 -4.82
CA HIS A 121 0.04 -5.09 -6.14
C HIS A 121 -1.26 -5.53 -6.84
N TYR A 122 -2.33 -5.71 -6.08
CA TYR A 122 -3.66 -6.11 -6.59
C TYR A 122 -4.65 -4.94 -6.67
N ILE A 123 -4.16 -3.71 -6.49
CA ILE A 123 -4.94 -2.47 -6.60
C ILE A 123 -4.55 -1.76 -7.90
N HIS A 124 -5.53 -1.55 -8.79
CA HIS A 124 -5.37 -0.72 -9.99
C HIS A 124 -6.07 0.61 -9.74
N ALA A 125 -5.30 1.64 -9.44
CA ALA A 125 -5.83 2.93 -9.03
C ALA A 125 -5.40 4.05 -9.99
N GLY A 126 -6.37 4.87 -10.39
CA GLY A 126 -6.18 5.93 -11.36
C GLY A 126 -7.25 7.00 -11.29
N ALA A 127 -7.21 7.92 -12.23
CA ALA A 127 -8.24 8.94 -12.37
C ALA A 127 -8.45 9.38 -13.82
N LEU A 128 -9.67 9.78 -14.13
CA LEU A 128 -10.00 10.60 -15.29
C LEU A 128 -9.85 12.07 -14.88
N LEU A 129 -9.03 12.82 -15.60
CA LEU A 129 -8.68 14.20 -15.30
C LEU A 129 -9.04 15.14 -16.45
N ALA A 130 -9.53 16.33 -16.17
CA ALA A 130 -9.71 17.39 -17.16
C ALA A 130 -8.39 18.04 -17.57
N SER A 131 -7.33 17.92 -16.77
CA SER A 131 -6.00 18.46 -17.05
C SER A 131 -4.93 17.70 -16.28
N VAL A 132 -3.77 17.51 -16.89
CA VAL A 132 -2.57 16.92 -16.28
C VAL A 132 -1.44 17.94 -16.07
N ALA A 133 -1.74 19.23 -16.18
CA ALA A 133 -0.73 20.29 -16.10
C ALA A 133 0.00 20.39 -14.75
N ARG A 134 -0.64 19.93 -13.67
CA ARG A 134 -0.10 19.91 -12.29
C ARG A 134 0.06 18.49 -11.74
N LEU A 135 0.07 17.49 -12.62
CA LEU A 135 0.26 16.12 -12.24
C LEU A 135 1.77 15.86 -12.04
N ASP A 136 2.22 15.89 -10.80
CA ASP A 136 3.63 15.73 -10.41
C ASP A 136 3.96 14.34 -9.84
N ARG A 137 2.92 13.57 -9.42
CA ARG A 137 3.08 12.28 -8.75
C ARG A 137 3.09 11.08 -9.70
N VAL A 138 2.70 11.29 -10.95
CA VAL A 138 2.73 10.26 -12.01
C VAL A 138 3.66 10.75 -13.11
N PRO A 139 4.65 9.94 -13.55
CA PRO A 139 5.53 10.32 -14.64
C PRO A 139 4.74 10.54 -15.94
N VAL A 140 4.67 11.78 -16.40
CA VAL A 140 4.00 12.14 -17.65
C VAL A 140 4.97 12.76 -18.62
N GLY A 141 4.86 12.43 -19.92
CA GLY A 141 5.69 13.02 -20.95
C GLY A 141 5.33 14.50 -21.20
N LEU A 142 6.34 15.30 -21.57
CA LEU A 142 6.16 16.73 -21.88
C LEU A 142 5.08 17.01 -22.93
N THR A 143 4.88 16.11 -23.90
CA THR A 143 3.83 16.20 -24.91
C THR A 143 2.43 16.12 -24.33
N SER A 144 2.26 15.40 -23.23
CA SER A 144 0.97 15.28 -22.52
C SER A 144 0.64 16.56 -21.77
N HIS A 145 1.63 17.23 -21.18
CA HIS A 145 1.45 18.55 -20.57
C HIS A 145 0.98 19.58 -21.59
N ALA A 146 1.63 19.66 -22.76
CA ALA A 146 1.24 20.60 -23.82
C ALA A 146 -0.19 20.35 -24.31
N ARG A 147 -0.62 19.10 -24.45
CA ARG A 147 -1.99 18.73 -24.87
C ARG A 147 -3.06 19.01 -23.83
N SER A 148 -2.72 19.11 -22.53
CA SER A 148 -3.68 19.43 -21.47
C SER A 148 -4.21 20.86 -21.51
N TRP A 149 -3.61 21.72 -22.31
CA TRP A 149 -4.06 23.12 -22.52
C TRP A 149 -5.21 23.23 -23.53
N MET A 150 -5.55 22.16 -24.23
CA MET A 150 -6.68 22.16 -25.18
C MET A 150 -8.00 22.03 -24.41
N PRO A 151 -8.92 23.02 -24.53
CA PRO A 151 -10.24 22.94 -23.91
C PRO A 151 -11.00 21.68 -24.28
N GLY A 152 -11.67 21.05 -23.32
CA GLY A 152 -12.48 19.84 -23.53
C GLY A 152 -11.68 18.52 -23.62
N SER A 153 -10.34 18.55 -23.51
CA SER A 153 -9.56 17.31 -23.44
C SER A 153 -9.73 16.66 -22.08
N GLN A 154 -9.84 15.33 -22.06
CA GLN A 154 -9.81 14.51 -20.86
C GLN A 154 -8.68 13.49 -20.98
N PHE A 155 -8.08 13.13 -19.84
CA PHE A 155 -6.96 12.22 -19.74
C PHE A 155 -7.27 11.14 -18.73
N ALA A 156 -7.13 9.88 -19.12
CA ALA A 156 -7.14 8.79 -18.16
C ALA A 156 -5.71 8.49 -17.71
N VAL A 157 -5.52 8.43 -16.41
CA VAL A 157 -4.24 8.19 -15.77
C VAL A 157 -4.37 7.00 -14.85
N LEU A 158 -3.57 5.96 -15.06
CA LEU A 158 -3.35 4.90 -14.11
C LEU A 158 -2.09 5.28 -13.31
N ALA A 159 -2.18 5.37 -12.01
CA ALA A 159 -1.05 5.67 -11.15
C ALA A 159 -0.38 4.40 -10.60
N HIS A 160 -1.18 3.36 -10.40
CA HIS A 160 -0.74 2.08 -9.82
C HIS A 160 -1.51 0.91 -10.46
N PRO A 161 -0.89 -0.26 -10.73
CA PRO A 161 0.47 -0.67 -10.37
C PRO A 161 1.57 -0.10 -11.28
N GLN A 162 1.27 0.16 -12.53
CA GLN A 162 2.22 0.75 -13.50
C GLN A 162 1.66 2.06 -14.04
N PRO A 163 2.41 3.16 -13.98
CA PRO A 163 1.94 4.45 -14.48
C PRO A 163 1.62 4.42 -15.98
N GLN A 164 0.41 4.86 -16.32
CA GLN A 164 -0.02 5.04 -17.71
C GLN A 164 -0.76 6.36 -17.84
N LEU A 165 -0.61 7.02 -18.98
CA LEU A 165 -1.33 8.24 -19.33
C LEU A 165 -1.81 8.15 -20.75
N VAL A 166 -3.11 8.29 -20.97
CA VAL A 166 -3.74 8.31 -22.28
C VAL A 166 -4.69 9.49 -22.38
N LYS A 167 -4.72 10.15 -23.54
CA LYS A 167 -5.76 11.11 -23.87
C LYS A 167 -6.99 10.35 -24.32
N ILE A 168 -8.17 10.69 -23.79
CA ILE A 168 -9.42 10.01 -24.15
C ILE A 168 -9.73 10.21 -25.64
N GLY A 169 -10.00 9.10 -26.29
CA GLY A 169 -10.41 8.98 -27.70
C GLY A 169 -11.29 7.74 -27.90
N PRO A 170 -11.78 7.47 -29.12
CA PRO A 170 -12.73 6.38 -29.39
C PRO A 170 -12.23 4.99 -28.97
N ASP A 171 -10.93 4.70 -29.17
CA ASP A 171 -10.36 3.38 -28.93
C ASP A 171 -9.31 3.39 -27.79
N THR A 172 -9.40 4.37 -26.90
CA THR A 172 -8.36 4.55 -25.87
C THR A 172 -8.77 3.84 -24.58
N LEU A 173 -7.94 2.91 -24.12
CA LEU A 173 -8.10 2.19 -22.86
C LEU A 173 -6.80 2.20 -22.07
N LEU A 174 -6.91 1.98 -20.76
CA LEU A 174 -5.80 1.69 -19.86
C LEU A 174 -5.68 0.17 -19.70
N ASP A 175 -4.47 -0.32 -19.47
CA ASP A 175 -4.25 -1.72 -19.11
C ASP A 175 -4.93 -2.01 -17.77
N GLY A 176 -5.69 -3.09 -17.72
CA GLY A 176 -6.49 -3.45 -16.57
C GLY A 176 -5.97 -4.67 -15.81
N PRO A 177 -6.63 -5.01 -14.68
CA PRO A 177 -6.32 -6.22 -13.95
C PRO A 177 -6.67 -7.47 -14.78
N GLU A 178 -5.82 -8.50 -14.68
CA GLU A 178 -6.04 -9.83 -15.31
C GLU A 178 -6.90 -10.76 -14.44
N PHE A 179 -7.37 -10.29 -13.30
CA PHE A 179 -8.15 -11.04 -12.31
C PHE A 179 -9.49 -10.35 -12.02
N GLY A 180 -10.44 -11.11 -11.46
CA GLY A 180 -11.77 -10.57 -11.13
C GLY A 180 -11.70 -9.49 -10.05
N THR A 181 -12.24 -8.31 -10.36
CA THR A 181 -12.23 -7.16 -9.46
C THR A 181 -13.60 -6.51 -9.35
N TRP A 182 -13.77 -5.76 -8.26
CA TRP A 182 -14.78 -4.70 -8.18
C TRP A 182 -14.12 -3.36 -8.44
N MET A 183 -14.92 -2.39 -8.91
CA MET A 183 -14.45 -1.02 -9.10
C MET A 183 -15.15 -0.08 -8.11
N LEU A 184 -14.37 0.73 -7.40
CA LEU A 184 -14.85 1.88 -6.66
C LEU A 184 -14.55 3.15 -7.47
N VAL A 185 -15.55 4.03 -7.62
CA VAL A 185 -15.44 5.28 -8.37
C VAL A 185 -15.66 6.44 -7.40
N GLY A 186 -14.66 7.30 -7.26
CA GLY A 186 -14.72 8.52 -6.46
C GLY A 186 -15.05 9.72 -7.33
N ARG A 187 -16.23 10.31 -7.16
CA ARG A 187 -16.69 11.45 -7.93
C ARG A 187 -16.13 12.76 -7.38
N GLY A 188 -15.32 13.46 -8.16
CA GLY A 188 -14.97 14.85 -7.96
C GLY A 188 -15.86 15.77 -8.81
N ARG A 189 -15.30 16.92 -9.25
CA ARG A 189 -16.08 17.91 -10.01
C ARG A 189 -16.20 17.62 -11.51
N LEU A 190 -15.49 16.64 -12.05
CA LEU A 190 -15.58 16.27 -13.45
C LEU A 190 -16.87 15.47 -13.71
N GLN A 191 -17.61 15.86 -14.75
CA GLN A 191 -18.77 15.12 -15.22
C GLN A 191 -18.36 14.29 -16.44
N SER A 192 -18.40 12.95 -16.31
CA SER A 192 -18.12 12.02 -17.39
C SER A 192 -18.59 10.62 -17.00
N ASP A 193 -19.08 9.87 -17.97
CA ASP A 193 -19.47 8.46 -17.81
C ASP A 193 -18.40 7.51 -18.34
N TRP A 194 -17.25 8.02 -18.76
CA TRP A 194 -16.20 7.19 -19.36
C TRP A 194 -15.70 6.08 -18.41
N VAL A 195 -15.54 6.39 -17.12
CA VAL A 195 -15.07 5.40 -16.14
C VAL A 195 -16.10 4.27 -15.98
N THR A 196 -17.38 4.61 -15.84
CA THR A 196 -18.45 3.63 -15.58
C THR A 196 -18.96 2.97 -16.86
N GLY A 197 -19.02 3.70 -17.96
CA GLY A 197 -19.58 3.23 -19.23
C GLY A 197 -18.56 2.62 -20.21
N THR A 198 -17.27 2.91 -20.04
CA THR A 198 -16.23 2.42 -20.95
C THR A 198 -15.17 1.61 -20.21
N LEU A 199 -14.52 2.21 -19.20
CA LEU A 199 -13.38 1.57 -18.51
C LEU A 199 -13.82 0.34 -17.70
N ALA A 200 -14.87 0.46 -16.89
CA ALA A 200 -15.34 -0.63 -16.04
C ALA A 200 -15.79 -1.87 -16.85
N PRO A 201 -16.55 -1.73 -17.94
CA PRO A 201 -16.84 -2.84 -18.85
C PRO A 201 -15.61 -3.43 -19.52
N ALA A 202 -14.67 -2.59 -19.98
CA ALA A 202 -13.44 -3.05 -20.63
C ALA A 202 -12.56 -3.87 -19.67
N TRP A 203 -12.50 -3.49 -18.39
CA TRP A 203 -11.81 -4.23 -17.34
C TRP A 203 -12.63 -5.41 -16.78
N ARG A 204 -13.83 -5.64 -17.31
CA ARG A 204 -14.74 -6.74 -16.90
C ARG A 204 -14.95 -6.79 -15.40
N THR A 205 -15.15 -5.61 -14.78
CA THR A 205 -15.36 -5.55 -13.34
C THR A 205 -16.66 -6.26 -12.94
N GLN A 206 -16.61 -7.07 -11.89
CA GLN A 206 -17.74 -7.87 -11.40
C GLN A 206 -18.78 -7.05 -10.64
N GLY A 207 -18.38 -5.87 -10.16
CA GLY A 207 -19.25 -4.94 -9.45
C GLY A 207 -18.67 -3.52 -9.48
N LEU A 208 -19.56 -2.54 -9.37
CA LEU A 208 -19.22 -1.13 -9.35
C LEU A 208 -19.93 -0.46 -8.17
N ARG A 209 -19.20 0.39 -7.45
CA ARG A 209 -19.74 1.27 -6.41
C ARG A 209 -19.24 2.68 -6.63
N GLU A 210 -20.04 3.65 -6.24
CA GLU A 210 -19.67 5.06 -6.30
C GLU A 210 -19.60 5.67 -4.89
N THR A 211 -18.74 6.67 -4.75
CA THR A 211 -18.56 7.48 -3.54
C THR A 211 -18.11 8.87 -3.95
N GLU A 212 -18.00 9.80 -3.01
CA GLU A 212 -17.28 11.05 -3.23
C GLU A 212 -15.77 10.79 -3.29
N ALA A 213 -15.04 11.57 -4.09
CA ALA A 213 -13.60 11.51 -4.10
C ALA A 213 -13.04 11.97 -2.74
N PRO A 214 -12.01 11.29 -2.19
CA PRO A 214 -11.38 11.75 -0.96
C PRO A 214 -10.90 13.21 -1.04
N ALA A 215 -10.93 13.93 0.08
CA ALA A 215 -10.56 15.36 0.14
C ALA A 215 -9.14 15.64 -0.38
N GLU A 216 -8.22 14.70 -0.14
CA GLU A 216 -6.83 14.79 -0.59
C GLU A 216 -6.65 14.55 -2.10
N SER A 217 -7.68 14.04 -2.80
CA SER A 217 -7.58 13.68 -4.22
C SER A 217 -7.23 14.88 -5.10
N ALA A 218 -7.83 16.05 -4.81
CA ALA A 218 -7.52 17.26 -5.57
C ALA A 218 -6.04 17.68 -5.44
N ALA A 219 -5.47 17.56 -4.25
CA ALA A 219 -4.05 17.85 -4.01
C ALA A 219 -3.14 16.77 -4.62
N TRP A 220 -3.58 15.51 -4.59
CA TRP A 220 -2.81 14.39 -5.13
C TRP A 220 -2.74 14.43 -6.67
N TRP A 221 -3.89 14.71 -7.34
CA TRP A 221 -4.01 14.75 -8.79
C TRP A 221 -3.72 16.11 -9.43
N GLY A 222 -3.52 17.16 -8.62
CA GLY A 222 -3.28 18.53 -9.08
C GLY A 222 -4.50 19.23 -9.69
N THR A 223 -5.70 18.66 -9.54
CA THR A 223 -6.97 19.21 -10.03
C THR A 223 -8.15 18.66 -9.25
N ASP A 224 -9.21 19.45 -9.06
CA ASP A 224 -10.50 19.02 -8.50
C ASP A 224 -11.48 18.52 -9.57
N LYS A 225 -11.18 18.78 -10.88
CA LYS A 225 -11.94 18.26 -12.02
C LYS A 225 -11.45 16.86 -12.36
N LEU A 226 -11.86 15.90 -11.55
CA LEU A 226 -11.44 14.50 -11.64
C LEU A 226 -12.60 13.52 -11.36
N ILE A 227 -12.42 12.29 -11.78
CA ILE A 227 -13.15 11.10 -11.32
C ILE A 227 -12.07 10.07 -10.99
N GLU A 228 -11.89 9.76 -9.72
CA GLU A 228 -10.95 8.73 -9.28
C GLU A 228 -11.57 7.35 -9.44
N PHE A 229 -10.77 6.33 -9.75
CA PHE A 229 -11.23 4.95 -9.83
C PHE A 229 -10.20 4.00 -9.21
N CYS A 230 -10.71 2.91 -8.64
CA CYS A 230 -9.89 1.90 -8.01
C CYS A 230 -10.50 0.52 -8.25
N ALA A 231 -9.81 -0.35 -9.01
CA ALA A 231 -10.18 -1.75 -9.13
C ALA A 231 -9.42 -2.55 -8.07
N TYR A 232 -10.12 -3.46 -7.38
CA TYR A 232 -9.62 -4.17 -6.20
C TYR A 232 -10.27 -5.54 -6.03
N LEU A 233 -9.63 -6.42 -5.28
CA LEU A 233 -10.18 -7.72 -4.85
C LEU A 233 -11.20 -7.49 -3.73
N PRO A 234 -12.49 -7.88 -3.92
CA PRO A 234 -13.54 -7.62 -2.93
C PRO A 234 -13.65 -8.69 -1.85
N ASP A 235 -13.21 -9.91 -2.13
CA ASP A 235 -13.50 -11.10 -1.34
C ASP A 235 -12.46 -11.32 -0.24
N LEU A 236 -12.91 -11.34 1.02
CA LEU A 236 -12.06 -11.59 2.19
C LEU A 236 -11.34 -12.94 2.11
N SER A 237 -11.98 -13.98 1.57
CA SER A 237 -11.36 -15.31 1.46
C SER A 237 -10.16 -15.28 0.52
N VAL A 238 -10.26 -14.55 -0.59
CA VAL A 238 -9.16 -14.34 -1.54
C VAL A 238 -8.03 -13.53 -0.90
N LEU A 239 -8.36 -12.43 -0.20
CA LEU A 239 -7.38 -11.62 0.52
C LEU A 239 -6.62 -12.46 1.57
N TYR A 240 -7.35 -13.25 2.34
CA TYR A 240 -6.77 -14.14 3.37
C TYR A 240 -5.86 -15.19 2.74
N GLN A 241 -6.30 -15.86 1.67
CA GLN A 241 -5.48 -16.85 0.95
C GLN A 241 -4.20 -16.22 0.39
N LEU A 242 -4.28 -15.04 -0.21
CA LEU A 242 -3.09 -14.33 -0.70
C LEU A 242 -2.08 -14.08 0.41
N VAL A 243 -2.53 -13.57 1.54
CA VAL A 243 -1.65 -13.24 2.67
C VAL A 243 -1.04 -14.50 3.30
N THR A 244 -1.83 -15.55 3.48
CA THR A 244 -1.37 -16.79 4.12
C THR A 244 -0.55 -17.69 3.19
N SER A 245 -0.62 -17.51 1.88
CA SER A 245 0.20 -18.26 0.91
C SER A 245 1.65 -17.79 0.85
N VAL A 246 1.94 -16.56 1.33
CA VAL A 246 3.30 -16.02 1.33
C VAL A 246 4.07 -16.53 2.55
N ARG A 247 5.34 -16.86 2.33
CA ARG A 247 6.22 -17.31 3.41
C ARG A 247 6.34 -16.24 4.49
N GLN A 248 6.07 -16.62 5.71
CA GLN A 248 6.27 -15.80 6.90
C GLN A 248 7.69 -15.99 7.45
N THR A 249 8.26 -14.91 7.97
CA THR A 249 9.57 -14.89 8.64
C THR A 249 9.49 -14.04 9.89
N VAL A 250 10.31 -14.34 10.89
CA VAL A 250 10.40 -13.51 12.09
C VAL A 250 11.35 -12.35 11.81
N CYS A 251 10.93 -11.12 12.10
CA CYS A 251 11.82 -9.96 12.02
C CYS A 251 12.95 -10.11 13.04
N HIS A 252 14.19 -10.10 12.57
CA HIS A 252 15.37 -10.28 13.42
C HIS A 252 15.59 -9.13 14.43
N TRP A 253 14.94 -7.98 14.23
CA TRP A 253 15.07 -6.81 15.10
C TRP A 253 14.00 -6.75 16.18
N CYS A 254 12.72 -6.79 15.81
CA CYS A 254 11.60 -6.62 16.76
C CYS A 254 10.84 -7.91 17.08
N GLY A 255 11.22 -9.05 16.48
CA GLY A 255 10.64 -10.37 16.78
C GLY A 255 9.22 -10.60 16.24
N ILE A 256 8.66 -9.65 15.48
CA ILE A 256 7.30 -9.78 14.91
C ILE A 256 7.35 -10.62 13.63
N ASP A 257 6.34 -11.50 13.43
CA ASP A 257 6.17 -12.23 12.17
C ASP A 257 5.81 -11.27 11.04
N VAL A 258 6.50 -11.38 9.91
CA VAL A 258 6.30 -10.53 8.73
C VAL A 258 6.25 -11.38 7.46
N ILE A 259 5.63 -10.84 6.43
CA ILE A 259 5.74 -11.32 5.05
C ILE A 259 6.51 -10.31 4.21
N GLY A 260 7.32 -10.81 3.26
CA GLY A 260 8.17 -9.97 2.42
C GLY A 260 9.50 -9.61 3.04
N ASP A 261 10.10 -8.53 2.55
CA ASP A 261 11.49 -8.14 2.74
C ASP A 261 11.72 -6.95 3.69
N LEU A 262 10.67 -6.44 4.31
CA LEU A 262 10.75 -5.27 5.18
C LEU A 262 9.71 -5.34 6.29
N CYS A 263 10.15 -5.17 7.53
CA CYS A 263 9.24 -5.01 8.66
C CYS A 263 8.60 -3.61 8.65
N VAL A 264 7.27 -3.53 8.61
CA VAL A 264 6.55 -2.24 8.59
C VAL A 264 6.63 -1.52 9.95
N PHE A 265 6.84 -2.25 11.05
CA PHE A 265 6.95 -1.68 12.39
C PHE A 265 8.31 -1.04 12.66
N CYS A 266 9.41 -1.75 12.43
CA CYS A 266 10.76 -1.26 12.76
C CYS A 266 11.60 -0.87 11.53
N SER A 267 11.09 -1.08 10.31
CA SER A 267 11.80 -0.82 9.05
C SER A 267 13.08 -1.64 8.85
N ALA A 268 13.28 -2.72 9.62
CA ALA A 268 14.40 -3.62 9.42
C ALA A 268 14.19 -4.45 8.15
N THR A 269 15.23 -4.57 7.34
CA THR A 269 15.30 -5.53 6.23
C THR A 269 15.80 -6.88 6.75
N PRO A 270 15.35 -8.03 6.22
CA PRO A 270 15.92 -9.31 6.61
C PRO A 270 17.42 -9.33 6.31
N PRO A 271 18.22 -10.03 7.13
CA PRO A 271 19.62 -10.20 6.82
C PRO A 271 19.76 -10.86 5.43
N PRO A 272 20.79 -10.50 4.64
CA PRO A 272 21.03 -11.14 3.37
C PRO A 272 21.06 -12.64 3.58
N ALA A 273 20.38 -13.40 2.70
CA ALA A 273 20.39 -14.85 2.76
C ALA A 273 21.85 -15.31 2.87
N HIS A 274 22.19 -15.99 3.96
CA HIS A 274 23.53 -16.56 4.09
C HIS A 274 23.73 -17.47 2.89
N GLU A 275 24.56 -17.06 1.93
CA GLU A 275 25.11 -17.99 0.97
C GLU A 275 25.72 -19.14 1.76
N PRO A 276 25.34 -20.40 1.48
CA PRO A 276 25.95 -21.53 2.16
C PRO A 276 27.47 -21.40 1.98
N ARG A 277 28.19 -21.18 3.09
CA ARG A 277 29.67 -21.17 3.07
C ARG A 277 30.08 -22.39 2.27
N PRO A 278 30.88 -22.24 1.20
CA PRO A 278 31.38 -23.39 0.48
C PRO A 278 32.08 -24.28 1.51
N THR A 279 31.54 -25.47 1.72
CA THR A 279 32.16 -26.50 2.56
C THR A 279 33.54 -26.75 1.98
N ARG A 280 34.56 -26.25 2.68
CA ARG A 280 35.96 -26.50 2.33
C ARG A 280 36.12 -28.01 2.31
N ALA A 281 36.17 -28.57 1.09
CA ALA A 281 36.45 -29.98 0.91
C ALA A 281 37.74 -30.27 1.65
N LEU A 282 37.68 -31.12 2.68
CA LEU A 282 38.84 -31.69 3.35
C LEU A 282 39.54 -32.51 2.26
N THR A 283 40.61 -31.99 1.65
CA THR A 283 41.49 -32.73 0.81
C THR A 283 42.07 -33.87 1.64
N ALA A 284 41.59 -35.09 1.35
CA ALA A 284 42.17 -36.33 1.88
C ALA A 284 43.66 -36.34 1.60
N GLY A 285 44.47 -36.43 2.66
CA GLY A 285 45.91 -36.49 2.57
C GLY A 285 46.33 -37.65 1.68
N GLY A 286 47.13 -37.33 0.65
CA GLY A 286 47.75 -38.30 -0.21
C GLY A 286 48.68 -39.26 0.58
N PRO A 287 48.92 -40.48 0.04
CA PRO A 287 49.68 -41.53 0.71
C PRO A 287 51.15 -41.12 0.93
N ARG A 288 51.61 -41.25 2.20
CA ARG A 288 53.02 -41.12 2.56
C ARG A 288 53.83 -42.25 1.93
N THR A 289 54.67 -41.95 0.96
CA THR A 289 55.70 -42.87 0.44
C THR A 289 56.75 -43.12 1.49
N HIS A 290 56.83 -44.34 1.99
CA HIS A 290 57.94 -44.82 2.80
C HIS A 290 59.21 -44.95 1.91
N ARG A 291 60.19 -44.15 2.19
CA ARG A 291 61.55 -44.26 1.63
C ARG A 291 62.31 -45.35 2.41
N ALA A 292 62.56 -46.47 1.71
CA ALA A 292 63.38 -47.54 2.27
C ALA A 292 64.85 -47.06 2.37
N LEU A 293 65.43 -47.21 3.58
CA LEU A 293 66.88 -47.07 3.79
C LEU A 293 67.57 -48.38 3.38
N THR A 294 68.33 -48.34 2.32
CA THR A 294 69.29 -49.43 2.02
C THR A 294 70.58 -49.18 2.74
N THR A 295 70.91 -50.10 3.65
CA THR A 295 72.24 -50.26 4.22
C THR A 295 73.12 -51.00 3.18
N GLY A 296 74.23 -50.37 2.78
CA GLY A 296 75.28 -51.01 2.02
C GLY A 296 76.52 -51.14 2.93
N GLY A 297 77.09 -52.37 2.90
CA GLY A 297 78.32 -52.72 3.56
C GLY A 297 79.57 -52.24 2.83
#